data_1e9e733600356855c2c25477aa064f14
#
_entry.id   1e9e733600356855c2c25477aa064f14
#
_cell.length_a   1.000
_cell.length_b   1.000
_cell.length_c   1.000
_cell.angle_alpha   90.00
_cell.angle_beta   90.00
_cell.angle_gamma   90.00
#
_symmetry.space_group_name_H-M   'P 1'
#
loop_
_entity.id
_entity.type
_entity.pdbx_description
1 polymer ?
#
loop_
_entity_poly.entity_id
_entity_poly.type
_entity_poly.pdbx_seq_one_letter_code
_entity_poly.pdbx_strand_id
1 'polypeptide(L)'
;MTDLIIQGINGRMGHTLVEKISTRSDCRIVAGVDQKAGQIGDIPVYASLEDLPEAKGIVIDFTSPAGTVHAAQFCAAHGMPCVLCSTGLSKEDEAVVEQASEKVPVFRSANMSVGINVLIELARRATKLFDGEFDIEIVEKHHHNKLD
;
A
#
# COMPACT_ATOMS: atom_id res chain seq x y z
N MET A 1 0.67 19.40 -8.23
CA MET A 1 0.22 18.80 -6.95
C MET A 1 -0.41 17.46 -7.27
N THR A 2 0.02 16.41 -6.64
CA THR A 2 -0.46 15.04 -6.91
C THR A 2 -1.71 14.75 -6.07
N ASP A 3 -2.77 14.30 -6.70
CA ASP A 3 -4.02 13.90 -6.04
C ASP A 3 -3.92 12.45 -5.56
N LEU A 4 -4.26 12.22 -4.29
CA LEU A 4 -4.18 10.93 -3.62
C LEU A 4 -5.56 10.49 -3.13
N ILE A 5 -5.85 9.21 -3.27
CA ILE A 5 -7.02 8.54 -2.73
C ILE A 5 -6.52 7.49 -1.73
N ILE A 6 -6.97 7.57 -0.48
CA ILE A 6 -6.51 6.65 0.58
C ILE A 6 -7.59 5.60 0.84
N GLN A 7 -7.31 4.36 0.48
CA GLN A 7 -8.14 3.20 0.82
C GLN A 7 -7.71 2.64 2.18
N GLY A 8 -8.67 2.48 3.10
CA GLY A 8 -8.42 2.20 4.51
C GLY A 8 -8.12 3.47 5.32
N ILE A 9 -8.73 4.60 4.94
CA ILE A 9 -8.42 5.92 5.52
C ILE A 9 -8.74 6.00 7.02
N ASN A 10 -9.75 5.26 7.51
CA ASN A 10 -10.11 5.21 8.94
C ASN A 10 -9.21 4.29 9.77
N GLY A 11 -8.31 3.54 9.12
CA GLY A 11 -7.34 2.69 9.78
C GLY A 11 -6.15 3.47 10.36
N ARG A 12 -5.33 2.80 11.16
CA ARG A 12 -4.13 3.40 11.78
C ARG A 12 -3.20 4.04 10.76
N MET A 13 -2.91 3.34 9.66
CA MET A 13 -2.04 3.86 8.60
C MET A 13 -2.72 4.98 7.81
N GLY A 14 -4.03 4.89 7.58
CA GLY A 14 -4.82 5.95 6.94
C GLY A 14 -4.71 7.27 7.70
N HIS A 15 -4.93 7.26 9.02
CA HIS A 15 -4.78 8.44 9.87
C HIS A 15 -3.36 9.00 9.86
N THR A 16 -2.33 8.13 9.89
CA THR A 16 -0.93 8.55 9.78
C THR A 16 -0.66 9.25 8.45
N LEU A 17 -1.22 8.74 7.34
CA LEU A 17 -1.09 9.38 6.03
C LEU A 17 -1.79 10.74 5.97
N VAL A 18 -3.00 10.84 6.51
CA VAL A 18 -3.72 12.12 6.60
C VAL A 18 -2.87 13.16 7.32
N GLU A 19 -2.31 12.82 8.48
CA GLU A 19 -1.43 13.72 9.24
C GLU A 19 -0.17 14.11 8.45
N LYS A 20 0.51 13.15 7.83
CA LYS A 20 1.76 13.42 7.10
C LYS A 20 1.54 14.21 5.82
N ILE A 21 0.48 13.91 5.08
CA ILE A 21 0.17 14.58 3.81
C ILE A 21 -0.33 16.01 4.06
N SER A 22 -1.02 16.29 5.17
CA SER A 22 -1.49 17.64 5.51
C SER A 22 -0.37 18.69 5.61
N THR A 23 0.86 18.26 5.86
CA THR A 23 2.05 19.13 5.97
C THR A 23 2.83 19.26 4.65
N ARG A 24 2.38 18.62 3.57
CA ARG A 24 3.07 18.63 2.28
C ARG A 24 2.41 19.60 1.30
N SER A 25 3.23 20.11 0.38
CA SER A 25 2.79 21.03 -0.68
C SER A 25 2.79 20.39 -2.08
N ASP A 26 3.36 19.19 -2.23
CA ASP A 26 3.49 18.48 -3.51
C ASP A 26 2.37 17.48 -3.78
N CYS A 27 1.62 17.09 -2.75
CA CYS A 27 0.48 16.19 -2.86
C CYS A 27 -0.67 16.60 -1.92
N ARG A 28 -1.87 16.08 -2.18
CA ARG A 28 -3.06 16.27 -1.34
C ARG A 28 -3.95 15.03 -1.39
N ILE A 29 -4.72 14.79 -0.32
CA ILE A 29 -5.75 13.77 -0.30
C ILE A 29 -7.04 14.39 -0.84
N VAL A 30 -7.57 13.84 -1.93
CA VAL A 30 -8.83 14.30 -2.55
C VAL A 30 -10.03 13.47 -2.13
N ALA A 31 -9.79 12.21 -1.71
CA ALA A 31 -10.82 11.31 -1.20
C ALA A 31 -10.23 10.22 -0.30
N GLY A 32 -11.03 9.73 0.62
CA GLY A 32 -10.80 8.49 1.33
C GLY A 32 -11.81 7.42 0.90
N VAL A 33 -11.43 6.15 1.08
CA VAL A 33 -12.32 5.01 0.91
C VAL A 33 -12.20 4.12 2.14
N ASP A 34 -13.34 3.75 2.73
CA ASP A 34 -13.40 2.82 3.86
C ASP A 34 -14.82 2.25 3.99
N GLN A 35 -15.01 1.16 4.76
CA GLN A 35 -16.32 0.51 4.96
C GLN A 35 -17.43 1.46 5.42
N LYS A 36 -17.08 2.55 6.10
CA LYS A 36 -18.02 3.59 6.54
C LYS A 36 -17.72 4.88 5.77
N ALA A 37 -18.65 5.27 4.93
CA ALA A 37 -18.64 6.59 4.30
C ALA A 37 -18.78 7.69 5.35
N GLY A 38 -18.24 8.87 5.06
CA GLY A 38 -18.26 10.01 5.99
C GLY A 38 -17.35 11.14 5.55
N GLN A 39 -16.66 11.74 6.52
CA GLN A 39 -15.72 12.85 6.27
C GLN A 39 -14.64 12.88 7.35
N ILE A 40 -13.41 13.20 6.95
CA ILE A 40 -12.29 13.48 7.87
C ILE A 40 -11.77 14.89 7.55
N GLY A 41 -12.10 15.87 8.41
CA GLY A 41 -11.87 17.28 8.07
C GLY A 41 -12.59 17.63 6.78
N ASP A 42 -11.87 18.11 5.76
CA ASP A 42 -12.42 18.45 4.44
C ASP A 42 -12.35 17.27 3.43
N ILE A 43 -11.86 16.09 3.85
CA ILE A 43 -11.68 14.92 2.99
C ILE A 43 -12.98 14.10 2.99
N PRO A 44 -13.69 13.98 1.85
CA PRO A 44 -14.84 13.08 1.73
C PRO A 44 -14.38 11.63 1.80
N VAL A 45 -15.14 10.76 2.49
CA VAL A 45 -14.88 9.32 2.60
C VAL A 45 -16.03 8.55 1.98
N TYR A 46 -15.75 7.73 1.00
CA TYR A 46 -16.70 6.90 0.26
C TYR A 46 -16.67 5.46 0.77
N ALA A 47 -17.76 4.71 0.56
CA ALA A 47 -17.87 3.32 1.00
C ALA A 47 -17.07 2.36 0.09
N SER A 48 -16.89 2.71 -1.18
CA SER A 48 -16.11 1.95 -2.14
C SER A 48 -15.40 2.85 -3.15
N LEU A 49 -14.46 2.29 -3.93
CA LEU A 49 -13.79 3.00 -5.01
C LEU A 49 -14.77 3.38 -6.14
N GLU A 50 -15.80 2.58 -6.36
CA GLU A 50 -16.85 2.80 -7.35
C GLU A 50 -17.74 4.00 -7.03
N ASP A 51 -17.80 4.41 -5.76
CA ASP A 51 -18.59 5.57 -5.33
C ASP A 51 -17.86 6.91 -5.57
N LEU A 52 -16.59 6.87 -5.99
CA LEU A 52 -15.81 8.07 -6.28
C LEU A 52 -16.47 8.87 -7.42
N PRO A 53 -16.65 10.20 -7.29
CA PRO A 53 -17.25 11.03 -8.33
C PRO A 53 -16.38 11.12 -9.57
N GLU A 54 -15.08 10.96 -9.42
CA GLU A 54 -14.09 10.93 -10.49
C GLU A 54 -12.98 9.92 -10.15
N ALA A 55 -12.75 8.97 -11.04
CA ALA A 55 -11.64 8.01 -10.93
C ALA A 55 -10.33 8.67 -11.42
N LYS A 56 -9.71 9.49 -10.56
CA LYS A 56 -8.49 10.24 -10.89
C LYS A 56 -7.59 10.41 -9.68
N GLY A 57 -6.30 10.23 -9.88
CA GLY A 57 -5.28 10.33 -8.83
C GLY A 57 -4.55 9.02 -8.63
N ILE A 58 -3.83 8.90 -7.52
CA ILE A 58 -3.11 7.68 -7.13
C ILE A 58 -3.84 7.05 -5.95
N VAL A 59 -4.22 5.78 -6.08
CA VAL A 59 -4.79 5.01 -4.97
C VAL A 59 -3.66 4.48 -4.09
N ILE A 60 -3.74 4.73 -2.77
CA ILE A 60 -2.84 4.15 -1.77
C ILE A 60 -3.67 3.25 -0.86
N ASP A 61 -3.38 1.95 -0.88
CA ASP A 61 -4.14 0.93 -0.16
C ASP A 61 -3.40 0.41 1.08
N PHE A 62 -4.07 0.50 2.24
CA PHE A 62 -3.65 -0.07 3.51
C PHE A 62 -4.79 -0.88 4.16
N THR A 63 -5.47 -1.72 3.39
CA THR A 63 -6.64 -2.46 3.88
C THR A 63 -6.31 -3.94 4.20
N SER A 64 -6.68 -4.83 3.31
CA SER A 64 -6.56 -6.27 3.44
C SER A 64 -6.24 -6.90 2.06
N PRO A 65 -5.86 -8.19 1.98
CA PRO A 65 -5.66 -8.85 0.70
C PRO A 65 -6.81 -8.67 -0.28
N ALA A 66 -8.05 -8.87 0.18
CA ALA A 66 -9.24 -8.68 -0.67
C ALA A 66 -9.40 -7.23 -1.13
N GLY A 67 -9.15 -6.24 -0.24
CA GLY A 67 -9.17 -4.82 -0.59
C GLY A 67 -8.07 -4.45 -1.58
N THR A 68 -6.89 -5.02 -1.45
CA THR A 68 -5.76 -4.83 -2.39
C THR A 68 -6.09 -5.37 -3.78
N VAL A 69 -6.67 -6.58 -3.87
CA VAL A 69 -7.10 -7.18 -5.15
C VAL A 69 -8.14 -6.30 -5.82
N HIS A 70 -9.14 -5.85 -5.06
CA HIS A 70 -10.17 -4.93 -5.55
C HIS A 70 -9.57 -3.60 -6.04
N ALA A 71 -8.67 -2.99 -5.27
CA ALA A 71 -7.99 -1.75 -5.68
C ALA A 71 -7.17 -1.93 -6.96
N ALA A 72 -6.43 -3.04 -7.09
CA ALA A 72 -5.66 -3.35 -8.28
C ALA A 72 -6.55 -3.46 -9.54
N GLN A 73 -7.67 -4.21 -9.42
CA GLN A 73 -8.63 -4.37 -10.50
C GLN A 73 -9.31 -3.04 -10.90
N PHE A 74 -9.76 -2.27 -9.90
CA PHE A 74 -10.34 -0.95 -10.12
C PHE A 74 -9.36 -0.02 -10.83
N CYS A 75 -8.14 0.09 -10.32
CA CYS A 75 -7.10 0.94 -10.91
C CYS A 75 -6.77 0.53 -12.34
N ALA A 76 -6.64 -0.77 -12.61
CA ALA A 76 -6.40 -1.29 -13.96
C ALA A 76 -7.54 -0.99 -14.93
N ALA A 77 -8.79 -1.00 -14.46
CA ALA A 77 -9.97 -0.69 -15.28
C ALA A 77 -10.09 0.81 -15.60
N HIS A 78 -9.61 1.68 -14.71
CA HIS A 78 -9.75 3.14 -14.83
C HIS A 78 -8.45 3.86 -15.23
N GLY A 79 -7.37 3.13 -15.53
CA GLY A 79 -6.09 3.73 -15.92
C GLY A 79 -5.39 4.49 -14.79
N MET A 80 -5.63 4.13 -13.53
CA MET A 80 -5.10 4.82 -12.36
C MET A 80 -3.87 4.12 -11.79
N PRO A 81 -2.79 4.83 -11.44
CA PRO A 81 -1.68 4.24 -10.69
C PRO A 81 -2.08 3.90 -9.27
N CYS A 82 -1.45 2.88 -8.68
CA CYS A 82 -1.70 2.50 -7.29
C CYS A 82 -0.45 2.09 -6.51
N VAL A 83 -0.53 2.27 -5.20
CA VAL A 83 0.46 1.87 -4.18
C VAL A 83 -0.24 0.89 -3.23
N LEU A 84 0.16 -0.38 -3.26
CA LEU A 84 -0.48 -1.48 -2.56
C LEU A 84 0.40 -1.95 -1.39
N CYS A 85 -0.09 -1.79 -0.15
CA CYS A 85 0.71 -1.94 1.06
C CYS A 85 0.22 -3.06 1.99
N SER A 86 -0.82 -3.80 1.62
CA SER A 86 -1.34 -4.89 2.46
C SER A 86 -0.39 -6.08 2.50
N THR A 87 -0.33 -6.75 3.64
CA THR A 87 0.39 -8.01 3.84
C THR A 87 -0.52 -9.22 3.59
N GLY A 88 0.06 -10.40 3.48
CA GLY A 88 -0.70 -11.65 3.47
C GLY A 88 -1.44 -11.97 2.17
N LEU A 89 -1.03 -11.41 1.02
CA LEU A 89 -1.57 -11.80 -0.28
C LEU A 89 -1.22 -13.25 -0.60
N SER A 90 -2.20 -14.00 -1.10
CA SER A 90 -1.99 -15.34 -1.68
C SER A 90 -1.28 -15.23 -3.05
N LYS A 91 -0.85 -16.37 -3.60
CA LYS A 91 -0.28 -16.39 -4.95
C LYS A 91 -1.29 -15.96 -6.01
N GLU A 92 -2.54 -16.30 -5.81
CA GLU A 92 -3.66 -15.92 -6.67
C GLU A 92 -3.89 -14.41 -6.63
N ASP A 93 -3.84 -13.79 -5.43
CA ASP A 93 -3.95 -12.34 -5.27
C ASP A 93 -2.77 -11.62 -5.93
N GLU A 94 -1.56 -12.15 -5.78
CA GLU A 94 -0.36 -11.60 -6.42
C GLU A 94 -0.46 -11.64 -7.95
N ALA A 95 -1.01 -12.70 -8.51
CA ALA A 95 -1.24 -12.80 -9.96
C ALA A 95 -2.21 -11.71 -10.46
N VAL A 96 -3.24 -11.36 -9.68
CA VAL A 96 -4.15 -10.25 -10.04
C VAL A 96 -3.43 -8.91 -10.01
N VAL A 97 -2.58 -8.68 -9.02
CA VAL A 97 -1.77 -7.45 -8.93
C VAL A 97 -0.78 -7.36 -10.10
N GLU A 98 -0.16 -8.47 -10.50
CA GLU A 98 0.72 -8.55 -11.65
C GLU A 98 -0.01 -8.21 -12.95
N GLN A 99 -1.19 -8.79 -13.19
CA GLN A 99 -2.03 -8.45 -14.34
C GLN A 99 -2.44 -6.97 -14.37
N ALA A 100 -2.70 -6.37 -13.21
CA ALA A 100 -2.98 -4.95 -13.12
C ALA A 100 -1.75 -4.11 -13.50
N SER A 101 -0.55 -4.55 -13.14
CA SER A 101 0.71 -3.86 -13.44
C SER A 101 1.06 -3.81 -14.94
N GLU A 102 0.47 -4.71 -15.74
CA GLU A 102 0.57 -4.66 -17.20
C GLU A 102 -0.20 -3.48 -17.82
N LYS A 103 -1.17 -2.93 -17.09
CA LYS A 103 -2.08 -1.88 -17.57
C LYS A 103 -1.78 -0.51 -16.98
N VAL A 104 -1.38 -0.47 -15.71
CA VAL A 104 -1.15 0.76 -14.95
C VAL A 104 0.11 0.65 -14.09
N PRO A 105 0.75 1.78 -13.71
CA PRO A 105 1.83 1.77 -12.75
C PRO A 105 1.36 1.24 -11.39
N VAL A 106 1.95 0.14 -10.93
CA VAL A 106 1.70 -0.46 -9.62
C VAL A 106 2.99 -0.48 -8.82
N PHE A 107 2.97 0.11 -7.64
CA PHE A 107 4.02 -0.08 -6.65
C PHE A 107 3.47 -0.94 -5.51
N ARG A 108 4.08 -2.09 -5.26
CA ARG A 108 3.69 -2.99 -4.17
C ARG A 108 4.84 -3.20 -3.20
N SER A 109 4.55 -3.00 -1.92
CA SER A 109 5.47 -3.38 -0.84
C SER A 109 4.71 -3.68 0.44
N ALA A 110 4.92 -4.86 0.99
CA ALA A 110 4.36 -5.27 2.29
C ALA A 110 5.04 -4.56 3.47
N ASN A 111 6.21 -3.95 3.26
CA ASN A 111 6.94 -3.21 4.29
C ASN A 111 7.51 -1.90 3.75
N MET A 112 6.96 -0.80 4.23
CA MET A 112 7.38 0.57 3.88
C MET A 112 8.42 1.14 4.85
N SER A 113 8.92 0.35 5.82
CA SER A 113 9.96 0.80 6.74
C SER A 113 11.29 0.99 6.02
N VAL A 114 11.81 2.21 6.03
CA VAL A 114 13.14 2.54 5.49
C VAL A 114 14.22 1.70 6.17
N GLY A 115 14.15 1.56 7.51
CA GLY A 115 15.12 0.77 8.28
C GLY A 115 15.16 -0.69 7.87
N ILE A 116 13.99 -1.32 7.70
CA ILE A 116 13.90 -2.72 7.24
C ILE A 116 14.42 -2.87 5.81
N ASN A 117 14.10 -1.96 4.90
CA ASN A 117 14.61 -2.01 3.54
C ASN A 117 16.14 -1.85 3.48
N VAL A 118 16.72 -0.98 4.33
CA VAL A 118 18.17 -0.86 4.47
C VAL A 118 18.78 -2.16 5.01
N LEU A 119 18.18 -2.79 6.04
CA LEU A 119 18.63 -4.09 6.56
C LEU A 119 18.59 -5.19 5.50
N ILE A 120 17.52 -5.27 4.71
CA ILE A 120 17.41 -6.23 3.60
C ILE A 120 18.56 -6.04 2.60
N GLU A 121 18.85 -4.80 2.22
CA GLU A 121 19.93 -4.51 1.28
C GLU A 121 21.31 -4.88 1.85
N LEU A 122 21.56 -4.57 3.13
CA LEU A 122 22.80 -4.95 3.81
C LEU A 122 22.94 -6.48 3.91
N ALA A 123 21.87 -7.18 4.27
CA ALA A 123 21.85 -8.64 4.33
C ALA A 123 22.15 -9.25 2.95
N ARG A 124 21.53 -8.75 1.88
CA ARG A 124 21.80 -9.21 0.50
C ARG A 124 23.26 -9.01 0.10
N ARG A 125 23.87 -7.89 0.47
CA ARG A 125 25.28 -7.62 0.19
C ARG A 125 26.19 -8.54 0.97
N ALA A 126 25.93 -8.74 2.25
CA ALA A 126 26.71 -9.66 3.11
C ALA A 126 26.63 -11.09 2.57
N THR A 127 25.44 -11.58 2.25
CA THR A 127 25.24 -12.92 1.66
C THR A 127 26.06 -13.14 0.40
N LYS A 128 26.10 -12.15 -0.50
CA LYS A 128 26.88 -12.24 -1.73
C LYS A 128 28.40 -12.29 -1.50
N LEU A 129 28.89 -11.66 -0.44
CA LEU A 129 30.32 -11.67 -0.11
C LEU A 129 30.78 -13.04 0.42
N PHE A 130 29.89 -13.77 1.07
CA PHE A 130 30.20 -15.09 1.64
C PHE A 130 30.00 -16.26 0.65
N ASP A 131 29.33 -16.00 -0.46
CA ASP A 131 29.15 -16.89 -1.65
C ASP A 131 28.93 -18.39 -1.30
N GLY A 132 28.11 -18.66 -0.30
CA GLY A 132 27.75 -20.01 0.13
C GLY A 132 28.78 -20.69 1.07
N GLU A 133 29.79 -19.99 1.55
CA GLU A 133 30.75 -20.53 2.53
C GLU A 133 30.15 -20.64 3.94
N PHE A 134 28.99 -19.99 4.18
CA PHE A 134 28.34 -19.93 5.49
C PHE A 134 26.85 -20.25 5.36
N ASP A 135 26.31 -20.94 6.38
CA ASP A 135 24.87 -21.05 6.59
C ASP A 135 24.32 -19.73 7.11
N ILE A 136 23.18 -19.31 6.57
CA ILE A 136 22.55 -18.03 6.92
C ILE A 136 21.16 -18.30 7.49
N GLU A 137 20.95 -17.85 8.73
CA GLU A 137 19.66 -17.91 9.41
C GLU A 137 19.13 -16.51 9.67
N ILE A 138 17.81 -16.33 9.52
CA ILE A 138 17.11 -15.09 9.86
C ILE A 138 16.21 -15.38 11.06
N VAL A 139 16.47 -14.71 12.18
CA VAL A 139 15.63 -14.76 13.37
C VAL A 139 14.98 -13.40 13.54
N GLU A 140 13.64 -13.37 13.52
CA GLU A 140 12.89 -12.14 13.72
C GLU A 140 11.95 -12.27 14.93
N LYS A 141 11.69 -11.13 15.59
CA LYS A 141 10.77 -11.06 16.73
C LYS A 141 9.87 -9.85 16.58
N HIS A 142 8.57 -10.09 16.70
CA HIS A 142 7.56 -9.05 16.67
C HIS A 142 6.75 -8.99 17.97
N HIS A 143 6.03 -7.91 18.16
CA HIS A 143 5.09 -7.78 19.27
C HIS A 143 3.91 -8.76 19.11
N HIS A 144 3.25 -9.10 20.22
CA HIS A 144 2.18 -10.11 20.25
C HIS A 144 0.91 -9.74 19.46
N ASN A 145 0.77 -8.50 18.99
CA ASN A 145 -0.35 -8.05 18.16
C ASN A 145 -0.12 -8.20 16.66
N LYS A 146 1.04 -8.73 16.23
CA LYS A 146 1.28 -9.06 14.82
C LYS A 146 0.54 -10.36 14.48
N LEU A 147 -0.23 -10.37 13.40
CA LEU A 147 -1.08 -11.48 13.00
C LEU A 147 -0.46 -12.38 11.92
N ASP A 148 0.58 -11.90 11.28
CA ASP A 148 1.35 -12.56 10.21
C ASP A 148 2.81 -12.77 10.59
#